data_141aeb047514e956165214f10c333c60
#
_entry.id   141aeb047514e956165214f10c333c60
#
_cell.length_a   1.000
_cell.length_b   1.000
_cell.length_c   1.000
_cell.angle_alpha   90.00
_cell.angle_beta   90.00
_cell.angle_gamma   90.00
#
_symmetry.space_group_name_H-M   'P 1'
#
loop_
_entity.id
_entity.type
_entity.pdbx_description
1 polymer ?
#
loop_
_entity_poly.entity_id
_entity_poly.type
_entity_poly.pdbx_seq_one_letter_code
_entity_poly.pdbx_strand_id
1 'polypeptide(L)'
;MTTDLSSLATRIQRLEDRTAIVDTVIRYATAIDRGDWNAFASTLTDPVHIDFSEAGLPAADFARDDFVGFARQGLEVWTARQHISPNHVVTFDDAAPGRSSTAHCQSYLYAQHYHPDAAGVFLMRGWYDHTMVRTADGWAIAALTQHISWVEGDRNAPTT
;
A
#
# COMPACT_ATOMS: atom_id res chain seq x y z
N MET A 1 -9.66 11.04 -39.24
CA MET A 1 -9.99 11.40 -37.83
C MET A 1 -8.71 11.93 -37.19
N THR A 2 -8.57 13.25 -37.13
CA THR A 2 -7.45 13.89 -36.42
C THR A 2 -7.69 13.75 -34.91
N THR A 3 -6.92 12.94 -34.26
CA THR A 3 -6.93 12.91 -32.78
C THR A 3 -6.45 14.27 -32.30
N ASP A 4 -7.31 14.98 -31.57
CA ASP A 4 -6.97 16.28 -31.01
C ASP A 4 -5.79 16.09 -30.00
N LEU A 5 -4.76 16.94 -30.11
CA LEU A 5 -3.58 16.88 -29.23
C LEU A 5 -3.96 16.99 -27.77
N SER A 6 -5.03 17.72 -27.41
CA SER A 6 -5.53 17.82 -26.06
C SER A 6 -6.06 16.46 -25.54
N SER A 7 -6.77 15.72 -26.39
CA SER A 7 -7.25 14.37 -26.07
C SER A 7 -6.09 13.38 -25.87
N LEU A 8 -5.04 13.50 -26.69
CA LEU A 8 -3.85 12.67 -26.55
C LEU A 8 -3.10 12.97 -25.24
N ALA A 9 -2.88 14.25 -24.94
CA ALA A 9 -2.24 14.68 -23.69
C ALA A 9 -2.99 14.16 -22.46
N THR A 10 -4.32 14.26 -22.47
CA THR A 10 -5.18 13.74 -21.40
C THR A 10 -5.02 12.22 -21.20
N ARG A 11 -4.95 11.47 -22.30
CA ARG A 11 -4.76 10.00 -22.24
C ARG A 11 -3.37 9.63 -21.74
N ILE A 12 -2.34 10.36 -22.14
CA ILE A 12 -0.97 10.16 -21.63
C ILE A 12 -0.93 10.43 -20.13
N GLN A 13 -1.47 11.57 -19.68
CA GLN A 13 -1.51 11.89 -18.25
C GLN A 13 -2.19 10.79 -17.44
N ARG A 14 -3.26 10.21 -17.96
CA ARG A 14 -3.96 9.10 -17.26
C ARG A 14 -3.12 7.83 -17.16
N LEU A 15 -2.32 7.54 -18.17
CA LEU A 15 -1.38 6.41 -18.16
C LEU A 15 -0.24 6.67 -17.17
N GLU A 16 0.31 7.88 -17.15
CA GLU A 16 1.34 8.30 -16.20
C GLU A 16 0.81 8.24 -14.76
N ASP A 17 -0.39 8.75 -14.49
CA ASP A 17 -1.03 8.69 -13.19
C ASP A 17 -1.25 7.25 -12.73
N ARG A 18 -1.77 6.39 -13.61
CA ARG A 18 -1.93 4.98 -13.31
C ARG A 18 -0.60 4.32 -12.94
N THR A 19 0.46 4.60 -13.69
CA THR A 19 1.80 4.08 -13.42
C THR A 19 2.31 4.57 -12.08
N ALA A 20 2.22 5.87 -11.81
CA ALA A 20 2.66 6.47 -10.55
C ALA A 20 1.92 5.93 -9.32
N ILE A 21 0.61 5.66 -9.44
CA ILE A 21 -0.18 5.02 -8.38
C ILE A 21 0.33 3.60 -8.11
N VAL A 22 0.50 2.79 -9.15
CA VAL A 22 1.00 1.42 -9.02
C VAL A 22 2.40 1.40 -8.43
N ASP A 23 3.29 2.29 -8.88
CA ASP A 23 4.65 2.42 -8.36
C ASP A 23 4.66 2.82 -6.87
N THR A 24 3.71 3.64 -6.43
CA THR A 24 3.56 4.00 -5.01
C THR A 24 3.15 2.80 -4.17
N VAL A 25 2.20 1.97 -4.62
CA VAL A 25 1.78 0.74 -3.94
C VAL A 25 2.92 -0.29 -3.90
N ILE A 26 3.66 -0.44 -4.99
CA ILE A 26 4.84 -1.33 -5.03
C ILE A 26 5.94 -0.82 -4.08
N ARG A 27 6.17 0.49 -4.03
CA ARG A 27 7.16 1.10 -3.14
C ARG A 27 6.78 0.91 -1.68
N TYR A 28 5.50 1.05 -1.32
CA TYR A 28 4.98 0.75 0.01
C TYR A 28 5.39 -0.66 0.46
N ALA A 29 5.09 -1.69 -0.33
CA ALA A 29 5.44 -3.08 -0.05
C ALA A 29 6.96 -3.31 0.01
N THR A 30 7.69 -2.82 -0.98
CA THR A 30 9.14 -2.99 -1.08
C THR A 30 9.90 -2.29 0.06
N ALA A 31 9.43 -1.14 0.50
CA ALA A 31 10.03 -0.39 1.61
C ALA A 31 9.91 -1.16 2.93
N ILE A 32 8.75 -1.77 3.19
CA ILE A 32 8.55 -2.66 4.33
C ILE A 32 9.56 -3.82 4.31
N ASP A 33 9.68 -4.50 3.17
CA ASP A 33 10.55 -5.67 3.04
C ASP A 33 12.02 -5.34 3.29
N ARG A 34 12.44 -4.15 2.88
CA ARG A 34 13.81 -3.64 3.04
C ARG A 34 14.08 -2.95 4.38
N GLY A 35 13.03 -2.67 5.16
CA GLY A 35 13.13 -1.85 6.37
C GLY A 35 13.48 -0.39 6.08
N ASP A 36 13.17 0.10 4.86
CA ASP A 36 13.36 1.49 4.48
C ASP A 36 12.15 2.32 4.92
N TRP A 37 12.14 2.68 6.19
CA TRP A 37 11.03 3.40 6.81
C TRP A 37 10.85 4.82 6.29
N ASN A 38 11.90 5.45 5.76
CA ASN A 38 11.79 6.74 5.10
C ASN A 38 11.07 6.61 3.75
N ALA A 39 11.44 5.61 2.93
CA ALA A 39 10.73 5.32 1.70
C ALA A 39 9.27 4.92 1.98
N PHE A 40 9.02 4.13 3.04
CA PHE A 40 7.67 3.77 3.47
C PHE A 40 6.83 5.02 3.83
N ALA A 41 7.37 5.90 4.68
CA ALA A 41 6.72 7.16 5.05
C ALA A 41 6.37 8.02 3.82
N SER A 42 7.26 8.06 2.83
CA SER A 42 7.07 8.86 1.60
C SER A 42 5.90 8.39 0.72
N THR A 43 5.37 7.18 0.96
CA THR A 43 4.20 6.66 0.24
C THR A 43 2.87 7.08 0.85
N LEU A 44 2.88 7.68 2.04
CA LEU A 44 1.69 7.97 2.85
C LEU A 44 1.41 9.47 2.94
N THR A 45 0.15 9.83 3.08
CA THR A 45 -0.24 11.19 3.50
C THR A 45 -0.03 11.38 5.01
N ASP A 46 -0.19 12.60 5.47
CA ASP A 46 -0.23 12.95 6.89
C ASP A 46 -1.44 13.86 7.15
N PRO A 47 -2.50 13.38 7.84
CA PRO A 47 -2.68 12.02 8.38
C PRO A 47 -2.96 10.96 7.30
N VAL A 48 -2.90 9.69 7.71
CA VAL A 48 -3.30 8.52 6.91
C VAL A 48 -4.36 7.70 7.64
N HIS A 49 -5.41 7.27 6.94
CA HIS A 49 -6.43 6.37 7.50
C HIS A 49 -6.03 4.91 7.31
N ILE A 50 -5.99 4.12 8.37
CA ILE A 50 -5.62 2.70 8.34
C ILE A 50 -6.77 1.87 8.92
N ASP A 51 -7.25 0.90 8.13
CA ASP A 51 -8.22 -0.10 8.56
C ASP A 51 -7.62 -1.50 8.43
N PHE A 52 -7.15 -2.03 9.53
CA PHE A 52 -6.69 -3.41 9.67
C PHE A 52 -7.59 -4.19 10.65
N SER A 53 -8.88 -3.86 10.67
CA SER A 53 -9.85 -4.46 11.59
C SER A 53 -9.98 -5.97 11.42
N GLU A 54 -9.86 -6.47 10.20
CA GLU A 54 -9.84 -7.92 9.93
C GLU A 54 -8.57 -8.61 10.45
N ALA A 55 -7.48 -7.86 10.66
CA ALA A 55 -6.28 -8.34 11.33
C ALA A 55 -6.29 -8.08 12.86
N GLY A 56 -7.39 -7.56 13.39
CA GLY A 56 -7.58 -7.31 14.83
C GLY A 56 -7.12 -5.93 15.31
N LEU A 57 -6.85 -5.00 14.41
CA LEU A 57 -6.49 -3.61 14.72
C LEU A 57 -7.64 -2.68 14.30
N PRO A 58 -8.23 -1.89 15.23
CA PRO A 58 -9.33 -0.99 14.90
C PRO A 58 -8.94 0.02 13.82
N ALA A 59 -9.89 0.35 12.95
CA ALA A 59 -9.72 1.42 11.99
C ALA A 59 -9.51 2.76 12.71
N ALA A 60 -8.51 3.54 12.28
CA ALA A 60 -8.18 4.83 12.84
C ALA A 60 -7.40 5.72 11.88
N ASP A 61 -7.45 7.04 12.13
CA ASP A 61 -6.55 8.00 11.52
C ASP A 61 -5.27 8.09 12.36
N PHE A 62 -4.14 8.01 11.69
CA PHE A 62 -2.81 8.11 12.30
C PHE A 62 -2.08 9.33 11.76
N ALA A 63 -1.33 10.02 12.61
CA ALA A 63 -0.22 10.79 12.12
C ALA A 63 0.73 9.83 11.39
N ARG A 64 1.26 10.23 10.25
CA ARG A 64 2.11 9.36 9.41
C ARG A 64 3.24 8.71 10.19
N ASP A 65 3.96 9.50 10.99
CA ASP A 65 5.12 9.01 11.72
C ASP A 65 4.74 8.02 12.83
N ASP A 66 3.55 8.16 13.42
CA ASP A 66 3.02 7.20 14.40
C ASP A 66 2.70 5.87 13.74
N PHE A 67 2.08 5.89 12.55
CA PHE A 67 1.83 4.66 11.79
C PHE A 67 3.12 3.98 11.33
N VAL A 68 4.10 4.76 10.88
CA VAL A 68 5.44 4.25 10.53
C VAL A 68 6.09 3.56 11.72
N GLY A 69 6.06 4.19 12.90
CA GLY A 69 6.58 3.62 14.13
C GLY A 69 5.89 2.31 14.53
N PHE A 70 4.56 2.29 14.44
CA PHE A 70 3.76 1.10 14.68
C PHE A 70 4.10 -0.05 13.72
N ALA A 71 4.14 0.23 12.42
CA ALA A 71 4.47 -0.76 11.39
C ALA A 71 5.89 -1.30 11.59
N ARG A 72 6.84 -0.42 11.89
CA ARG A 72 8.22 -0.77 12.20
C ARG A 72 8.31 -1.73 13.38
N GLN A 73 7.68 -1.39 14.49
CA GLN A 73 7.69 -2.22 15.70
C GLN A 73 7.12 -3.63 15.44
N GLY A 74 6.03 -3.73 14.67
CA GLY A 74 5.39 -5.01 14.36
C GLY A 74 6.13 -5.87 13.34
N LEU A 75 6.96 -5.25 12.50
CA LEU A 75 7.59 -5.93 11.38
C LEU A 75 9.09 -6.20 11.56
N GLU A 76 9.82 -5.38 12.33
CA GLU A 76 11.27 -5.58 12.57
C GLU A 76 11.58 -6.81 13.45
N VAL A 77 10.59 -7.37 14.13
CA VAL A 77 10.72 -8.64 14.86
C VAL A 77 10.94 -9.84 13.93
N TRP A 78 10.61 -9.71 12.65
CA TRP A 78 10.81 -10.75 11.66
C TRP A 78 12.16 -10.58 10.96
N THR A 79 12.95 -11.66 10.88
CA THR A 79 14.28 -11.67 10.24
C THR A 79 14.19 -11.38 8.74
N ALA A 80 13.15 -11.89 8.08
CA ALA A 80 12.88 -11.60 6.68
C ALA A 80 11.38 -11.41 6.45
N ARG A 81 11.05 -10.52 5.51
CA ARG A 81 9.68 -10.21 5.10
C ARG A 81 9.62 -10.13 3.59
N GLN A 82 8.49 -10.54 3.02
CA GLN A 82 8.22 -10.34 1.61
C GLN A 82 6.73 -10.05 1.40
N HIS A 83 6.46 -8.88 0.85
CA HIS A 83 5.12 -8.46 0.46
C HIS A 83 5.01 -8.43 -1.05
N ILE A 84 4.12 -9.25 -1.60
CA ILE A 84 3.83 -9.31 -3.02
C ILE A 84 2.44 -8.73 -3.22
N SER A 85 2.33 -7.62 -3.94
CA SER A 85 1.09 -6.90 -4.20
C SER A 85 0.80 -6.85 -5.71
N PRO A 86 0.43 -7.95 -6.35
CA PRO A 86 0.09 -7.99 -7.78
C PRO A 86 -1.37 -7.60 -8.02
N ASN A 87 -1.79 -7.72 -9.30
CA ASN A 87 -3.18 -7.57 -9.75
C ASN A 87 -3.76 -6.17 -9.47
N HIS A 88 -2.99 -5.12 -9.77
CA HIS A 88 -3.43 -3.74 -9.54
C HIS A 88 -4.61 -3.37 -10.43
N VAL A 89 -5.70 -2.92 -9.80
CA VAL A 89 -6.87 -2.33 -10.46
C VAL A 89 -6.97 -0.88 -10.00
N VAL A 90 -6.75 0.06 -10.93
CA VAL A 90 -6.81 1.51 -10.62
C VAL A 90 -8.05 2.10 -11.25
N THR A 91 -8.85 2.80 -10.44
CA THR A 91 -10.01 3.60 -10.84
C THR A 91 -9.83 5.04 -10.38
N PHE A 92 -10.31 6.00 -11.16
CA PHE A 92 -10.21 7.42 -10.86
C PHE A 92 -11.61 7.98 -10.58
N ASP A 93 -11.73 8.90 -9.63
CA ASP A 93 -13.02 9.40 -9.14
C ASP A 93 -13.65 10.46 -10.05
N ASP A 94 -12.94 10.97 -11.04
CA ASP A 94 -13.44 12.02 -11.91
C ASP A 94 -13.99 11.51 -13.24
N ALA A 95 -15.02 12.21 -13.72
CA ALA A 95 -15.56 12.04 -15.06
C ALA A 95 -14.67 12.67 -16.14
N ALA A 96 -13.70 13.52 -15.77
CA ALA A 96 -12.81 14.22 -16.71
C ALA A 96 -11.39 13.68 -16.60
N PRO A 97 -10.91 12.88 -17.57
CA PRO A 97 -9.56 12.33 -17.57
C PRO A 97 -8.47 13.41 -17.44
N GLY A 98 -7.47 13.14 -16.58
CA GLY A 98 -6.29 13.98 -16.42
C GLY A 98 -6.40 15.11 -15.39
N ARG A 99 -7.49 15.16 -14.62
CA ARG A 99 -7.70 16.14 -13.53
C ARG A 99 -8.03 15.51 -12.18
N SER A 100 -8.01 14.18 -12.08
CA SER A 100 -8.30 13.51 -10.82
C SER A 100 -7.31 13.91 -9.75
N SER A 101 -7.82 14.32 -8.59
CA SER A 101 -7.04 14.49 -7.36
C SER A 101 -7.11 13.25 -6.48
N THR A 102 -8.04 12.32 -6.77
CA THR A 102 -8.26 11.08 -6.03
C THR A 102 -8.43 9.89 -6.97
N ALA A 103 -8.01 8.72 -6.50
CA ALA A 103 -8.13 7.46 -7.19
C ALA A 103 -8.21 6.32 -6.17
N HIS A 104 -8.68 5.16 -6.60
CA HIS A 104 -8.65 3.93 -5.84
C HIS A 104 -7.74 2.92 -6.53
N CYS A 105 -6.94 2.20 -5.74
CA CYS A 105 -6.11 1.11 -6.22
C CYS A 105 -6.35 -0.12 -5.37
N GLN A 106 -6.89 -1.18 -5.97
CA GLN A 106 -6.93 -2.50 -5.34
C GLN A 106 -5.71 -3.30 -5.78
N SER A 107 -5.13 -4.06 -4.86
CA SER A 107 -4.05 -5.02 -5.16
C SER A 107 -4.18 -6.25 -4.28
N TYR A 108 -3.64 -7.40 -4.73
CA TYR A 108 -3.60 -8.57 -3.85
C TYR A 108 -2.57 -8.38 -2.75
N LEU A 109 -2.85 -9.03 -1.62
CA LEU A 109 -1.95 -9.18 -0.49
C LEU A 109 -1.44 -10.62 -0.45
N TYR A 110 -0.12 -10.79 -0.60
CA TYR A 110 0.59 -12.01 -0.26
C TYR A 110 1.79 -11.59 0.58
N ALA A 111 1.67 -11.68 1.90
CA ALA A 111 2.72 -11.30 2.83
C ALA A 111 3.23 -12.53 3.56
N GLN A 112 4.54 -12.69 3.62
CA GLN A 112 5.20 -13.75 4.37
C GLN A 112 6.28 -13.18 5.27
N HIS A 113 6.36 -13.77 6.46
CA HIS A 113 7.26 -13.33 7.53
C HIS A 113 8.01 -14.54 8.05
N TYR A 114 9.32 -14.42 8.13
CA TYR A 114 10.23 -15.50 8.54
C TYR A 114 11.04 -15.08 9.76
N HIS A 115 11.15 -16.00 10.71
CA HIS A 115 12.09 -15.95 11.82
C HIS A 115 12.68 -17.35 12.02
N PRO A 116 14.02 -17.51 12.22
CA PRO A 116 14.65 -18.83 12.35
C PRO A 116 14.14 -19.67 13.53
N ASP A 117 13.71 -19.01 14.60
CA ASP A 117 13.20 -19.69 15.80
C ASP A 117 11.68 -19.89 15.80
N ALA A 118 10.99 -19.42 14.73
CA ALA A 118 9.55 -19.67 14.57
C ALA A 118 9.30 -21.09 14.07
N ALA A 119 8.17 -21.67 14.46
CA ALA A 119 7.71 -22.97 13.97
C ALA A 119 7.13 -22.88 12.55
N GLY A 120 7.87 -22.21 11.64
CA GLY A 120 7.45 -22.04 10.26
C GLY A 120 7.42 -20.57 9.81
N VAL A 121 6.67 -20.30 8.76
CA VAL A 121 6.48 -18.95 8.18
C VAL A 121 5.08 -18.47 8.52
N PHE A 122 4.95 -17.21 8.96
CA PHE A 122 3.66 -16.57 9.06
C PHE A 122 3.26 -15.99 7.72
N LEU A 123 2.12 -16.42 7.20
CA LEU A 123 1.59 -16.03 5.90
C LEU A 123 0.25 -15.32 6.06
N MET A 124 0.08 -14.20 5.34
CA MET A 124 -1.20 -13.50 5.18
C MET A 124 -1.55 -13.42 3.71
N ARG A 125 -2.80 -13.70 3.38
CA ARG A 125 -3.33 -13.60 2.02
C ARG A 125 -4.67 -12.89 2.01
N GLY A 126 -4.86 -12.05 1.00
CA GLY A 126 -6.07 -11.26 0.84
C GLY A 126 -5.88 -10.19 -0.22
N TRP A 127 -6.36 -9.00 0.05
CA TRP A 127 -6.17 -7.84 -0.81
C TRP A 127 -6.16 -6.55 0.00
N TYR A 128 -5.65 -5.51 -0.64
CA TYR A 128 -5.69 -4.14 -0.14
C TYR A 128 -6.59 -3.28 -1.01
N ASP A 129 -7.34 -2.39 -0.38
CA ASP A 129 -8.00 -1.25 -1.00
C ASP A 129 -7.31 0.03 -0.55
N HIS A 130 -6.71 0.75 -1.51
CA HIS A 130 -6.02 2.01 -1.27
C HIS A 130 -6.84 3.17 -1.80
N THR A 131 -7.03 4.21 -0.99
CA THR A 131 -7.44 5.53 -1.48
C THR A 131 -6.18 6.35 -1.73
N MET A 132 -6.02 6.77 -2.97
CA MET A 132 -4.87 7.52 -3.45
C MET A 132 -5.23 8.98 -3.63
N VAL A 133 -4.36 9.89 -3.22
CA VAL A 133 -4.52 11.33 -3.47
C VAL A 133 -3.30 11.91 -4.13
N ARG A 134 -3.55 12.93 -4.97
CA ARG A 134 -2.47 13.68 -5.61
C ARG A 134 -1.94 14.73 -4.67
N THR A 135 -0.64 14.72 -4.45
CA THR A 135 0.12 15.70 -3.66
C THR A 135 1.06 16.50 -4.57
N ALA A 136 1.81 17.44 -4.00
CA ALA A 136 2.85 18.17 -4.73
C ALA A 136 3.98 17.23 -5.21
N ASP A 137 4.23 16.14 -4.48
CA ASP A 137 5.31 15.17 -4.75
C ASP A 137 4.85 13.95 -5.56
N GLY A 138 3.60 13.94 -6.01
CA GLY A 138 3.01 12.84 -6.78
C GLY A 138 1.81 12.19 -6.07
N TRP A 139 1.60 10.90 -6.29
CA TRP A 139 0.51 10.15 -5.67
C TRP A 139 0.93 9.54 -4.33
N ALA A 140 0.07 9.69 -3.31
CA ALA A 140 0.25 9.12 -1.97
C ALA A 140 -0.99 8.36 -1.50
N ILE A 141 -0.80 7.42 -0.59
CA ILE A 141 -1.86 6.64 0.06
C ILE A 141 -2.46 7.49 1.19
N ALA A 142 -3.75 7.85 1.05
CA ALA A 142 -4.49 8.58 2.07
C ALA A 142 -5.30 7.64 2.98
N ALA A 143 -5.73 6.49 2.44
CA ALA A 143 -6.37 5.44 3.22
C ALA A 143 -5.94 4.07 2.72
N LEU A 144 -5.88 3.11 3.64
CA LEU A 144 -5.54 1.72 3.36
C LEU A 144 -6.42 0.80 4.19
N THR A 145 -7.23 -0.03 3.52
CA THR A 145 -7.98 -1.11 4.13
C THR A 145 -7.36 -2.45 3.75
N GLN A 146 -7.10 -3.29 4.75
CA GLN A 146 -6.59 -4.65 4.58
C GLN A 146 -7.72 -5.65 4.74
N HIS A 147 -7.91 -6.49 3.72
CA HIS A 147 -8.83 -7.61 3.74
C HIS A 147 -8.08 -8.93 3.81
N ILE A 148 -8.50 -9.80 4.72
CA ILE A 148 -7.85 -11.09 4.99
C ILE A 148 -8.71 -12.23 4.43
N SER A 149 -8.21 -12.93 3.41
CA SER A 149 -8.85 -14.17 2.93
C SER A 149 -8.53 -15.34 3.84
N TRP A 150 -7.26 -15.51 4.21
CA TRP A 150 -6.79 -16.48 5.22
C TRP A 150 -5.36 -16.19 5.67
N VAL A 151 -4.99 -16.79 6.79
CA VAL A 151 -3.64 -16.77 7.34
C VAL A 151 -3.15 -18.19 7.59
N GLU A 152 -1.83 -18.39 7.59
CA GLU A 152 -1.18 -19.63 7.97
C GLU A 152 0.01 -19.33 8.88
N GLY A 153 0.30 -20.24 9.83
CA GLY A 153 1.39 -20.08 10.78
C GLY A 153 1.03 -19.20 11.98
N ASP A 154 2.00 -19.00 12.86
CA ASP A 154 1.84 -18.16 14.04
C ASP A 154 2.23 -16.72 13.73
N ARG A 155 1.32 -15.79 14.04
CA ARG A 155 1.55 -14.34 13.87
C ARG A 155 2.53 -13.76 14.91
N ASN A 156 2.79 -14.50 15.98
CA ASN A 156 3.69 -14.04 17.02
C ASN A 156 5.12 -14.49 16.68
N ALA A 157 6.00 -13.55 16.36
CA ALA A 157 7.41 -13.85 16.26
C ALA A 157 7.93 -14.33 17.63
N PRO A 158 8.89 -15.26 17.66
CA PRO A 158 9.54 -15.63 18.91
C PRO A 158 10.14 -14.41 19.59
N THR A 159 9.83 -14.21 20.85
CA THR A 159 10.53 -13.23 21.69
C THR A 159 11.83 -13.87 22.15
N THR A 160 12.96 -13.34 21.69
CA THR A 160 14.30 -13.69 22.23
C THR A 160 14.49 -13.16 23.63
#